data_0072c74bd15d0022ae1d7a0713a6bfa4
#
_entry.id   0072c74bd15d0022ae1d7a0713a6bfa4
#
_cell.length_a   1.000
_cell.length_b   1.000
_cell.length_c   1.000
_cell.angle_alpha   90.00
_cell.angle_beta   90.00
_cell.angle_gamma   90.00
#
_symmetry.space_group_name_H-M   'P 1'
#
loop_
_entity.id
_entity.type
_entity.pdbx_description
1 polymer ?
#
loop_
_entity_poly.entity_id
_entity_poly.type
_entity_poly.pdbx_seq_one_letter_code
_entity_poly.pdbx_strand_id
1 'polypeptide(L)'
;RDAVRRTFGHGREPGRVALDAAAVEEALTARASHFDRRDVIQAVADQLRAGAQAAEVEVAADAVLARDSIVAVGESAKGSRFTTARVWGIERGALATAKEMAAGDGHAVVAEVAVARVLASRSTIKADQRQMVERLTRGGEQLVVVVGEAGTGKTFATVAAAEAWAGSGVGLRVAAPT
;
A
#
# COMPACT_ATOMS: atom_id res chain seq x y z
N ARG A 1 8.64 61.51 6.80
CA ARG A 1 8.26 60.37 7.68
C ARG A 1 6.87 59.78 7.35
N ASP A 2 6.13 60.32 6.36
CA ASP A 2 4.74 59.93 6.08
C ASP A 2 4.56 59.08 4.77
N ALA A 3 5.62 58.64 4.14
CA ALA A 3 5.51 57.91 2.86
C ALA A 3 5.48 56.37 2.99
N VAL A 4 5.66 55.80 4.18
CA VAL A 4 5.77 54.34 4.37
C VAL A 4 4.41 53.70 4.84
N ARG A 5 3.43 54.51 5.14
CA ARG A 5 2.14 54.04 5.72
C ARG A 5 1.03 53.71 4.73
N ARG A 6 1.25 53.78 3.41
CA ARG A 6 0.19 53.62 2.41
C ARG A 6 0.23 52.31 1.60
N THR A 7 1.10 51.36 1.94
CA THR A 7 1.25 50.13 1.14
C THR A 7 0.69 48.87 1.79
N PHE A 8 0.18 48.95 3.02
CA PHE A 8 -0.44 47.82 3.71
C PHE A 8 -1.85 48.19 4.19
N GLY A 9 -2.74 48.28 3.28
CA GLY A 9 -4.11 48.57 3.65
C GLY A 9 -5.05 48.21 2.53
N HIS A 10 -5.59 47.05 2.55
CA HIS A 10 -6.98 46.70 2.32
C HIS A 10 -7.12 45.24 2.73
N GLY A 11 -7.42 45.07 3.99
CA GLY A 11 -7.90 43.81 4.53
C GLY A 11 -9.17 43.43 3.79
N ARG A 12 -8.99 42.64 2.75
CA ARG A 12 -10.05 41.77 2.27
C ARG A 12 -10.29 40.81 3.39
N GLU A 13 -11.46 40.90 4.05
CA GLU A 13 -11.87 39.80 4.94
C GLU A 13 -11.71 38.52 4.13
N PRO A 14 -10.83 37.57 4.53
CA PRO A 14 -10.75 36.31 3.84
C PRO A 14 -12.12 35.66 4.09
N GLY A 15 -12.90 35.52 3.00
CA GLY A 15 -14.06 34.65 3.04
C GLY A 15 -13.54 33.32 3.58
N ARG A 16 -14.03 32.94 4.75
CA ARG A 16 -13.63 31.72 5.47
C ARG A 16 -13.89 30.56 4.54
N VAL A 17 -12.87 30.12 3.79
CA VAL A 17 -12.96 28.91 2.98
C VAL A 17 -13.19 27.79 3.98
N ALA A 18 -14.39 27.22 3.98
CA ALA A 18 -14.69 26.10 4.85
C ALA A 18 -13.77 24.94 4.44
N LEU A 19 -12.98 24.42 5.39
CA LEU A 19 -12.13 23.27 5.20
C LEU A 19 -12.99 22.06 4.85
N ASP A 20 -12.77 21.46 3.69
CA ASP A 20 -13.36 20.18 3.32
C ASP A 20 -12.49 19.05 3.86
N ALA A 21 -12.82 18.58 5.05
CA ALA A 21 -12.07 17.52 5.71
C ALA A 21 -12.10 16.20 4.93
N ALA A 22 -13.16 15.91 4.17
CA ALA A 22 -13.22 14.71 3.33
C ALA A 22 -12.22 14.79 2.17
N ALA A 23 -12.12 15.95 1.52
CA ALA A 23 -11.12 16.18 0.49
C ALA A 23 -9.67 16.15 1.04
N VAL A 24 -9.45 16.57 2.30
CA VAL A 24 -8.14 16.39 2.97
C VAL A 24 -7.83 14.91 3.14
N GLU A 25 -8.76 14.12 3.67
CA GLU A 25 -8.60 12.67 3.87
C GLU A 25 -8.32 11.93 2.56
N GLU A 26 -9.00 12.30 1.48
CA GLU A 26 -8.78 11.75 0.14
C GLU A 26 -7.37 12.10 -0.38
N ALA A 27 -6.95 13.35 -0.25
CA ALA A 27 -5.63 13.80 -0.65
C ALA A 27 -4.51 13.08 0.11
N LEU A 28 -4.68 12.88 1.43
CA LEU A 28 -3.73 12.17 2.29
C LEU A 28 -3.55 10.70 1.88
N THR A 29 -4.63 10.04 1.44
CA THR A 29 -4.62 8.62 1.09
C THR A 29 -4.50 8.32 -0.40
N ALA A 30 -4.40 9.35 -1.25
CA ALA A 30 -4.29 9.20 -2.70
C ALA A 30 -2.97 8.54 -3.15
N ARG A 31 -1.88 8.72 -2.39
CA ARG A 31 -0.54 8.25 -2.74
C ARG A 31 0.11 7.33 -1.71
N ALA A 32 -0.40 7.31 -0.49
CA ALA A 32 0.12 6.50 0.61
C ALA A 32 -1.02 6.03 1.51
N SER A 33 -0.92 4.80 2.03
CA SER A 33 -1.93 4.28 2.97
C SER A 33 -1.79 4.87 4.38
N HIS A 34 -0.65 5.51 4.68
CA HIS A 34 -0.36 6.09 5.99
C HIS A 34 0.22 7.48 5.86
N PHE A 35 -0.06 8.34 6.83
CA PHE A 35 0.42 9.71 6.88
C PHE A 35 0.78 10.10 8.34
N ASP A 36 1.52 11.17 8.51
CA ASP A 36 1.85 11.78 9.80
C ASP A 36 1.18 13.16 9.96
N ARG A 37 1.34 13.80 11.14
CA ARG A 37 0.77 15.12 11.40
C ARG A 37 1.27 16.17 10.41
N ARG A 38 2.51 16.05 9.92
CA ARG A 38 3.09 17.00 8.96
C ARG A 38 2.37 16.92 7.62
N ASP A 39 2.03 15.71 7.16
CA ASP A 39 1.27 15.51 5.93
C ASP A 39 -0.12 16.14 6.04
N VAL A 40 -0.77 16.05 7.21
CA VAL A 40 -2.06 16.68 7.46
C VAL A 40 -1.96 18.21 7.43
N ILE A 41 -0.94 18.80 8.07
CA ILE A 41 -0.69 20.25 8.01
C ILE A 41 -0.51 20.71 6.58
N GLN A 42 0.26 19.96 5.76
CA GLN A 42 0.47 20.28 4.35
C GLN A 42 -0.85 20.21 3.55
N ALA A 43 -1.63 19.16 3.72
CA ALA A 43 -2.90 18.98 3.00
C ALA A 43 -3.94 20.05 3.39
N VAL A 44 -4.00 20.45 4.66
CA VAL A 44 -4.83 21.55 5.13
C VAL A 44 -4.38 22.89 4.55
N ALA A 45 -3.06 23.16 4.56
CA ALA A 45 -2.49 24.39 4.01
C ALA A 45 -2.79 24.51 2.48
N ASP A 46 -2.73 23.39 1.77
CA ASP A 46 -3.04 23.33 0.34
C ASP A 46 -4.50 23.68 0.03
N GLN A 47 -5.43 23.39 0.95
CA GLN A 47 -6.84 23.83 0.80
C GLN A 47 -7.05 25.30 1.19
N LEU A 48 -6.29 25.83 2.15
CA LEU A 48 -6.42 27.19 2.67
C LEU A 48 -5.58 28.22 1.88
N ARG A 49 -5.34 27.99 0.60
CA ARG A 49 -4.48 28.82 -0.27
C ARG A 49 -4.88 30.29 -0.36
N ALA A 50 -6.10 30.67 0.04
CA ALA A 50 -6.55 32.06 0.06
C ALA A 50 -5.88 32.90 1.17
N GLY A 51 -5.06 32.28 2.00
CA GLY A 51 -4.32 32.87 3.10
C GLY A 51 -4.91 32.45 4.45
N ALA A 52 -4.16 31.67 5.23
CA ALA A 52 -4.43 31.36 6.61
C ALA A 52 -3.16 31.60 7.42
N GLN A 53 -3.32 31.95 8.70
CA GLN A 53 -2.17 32.03 9.60
C GLN A 53 -1.70 30.62 9.99
N ALA A 54 -0.42 30.44 10.28
CA ALA A 54 0.13 29.12 10.66
C ALA A 54 -0.64 28.48 11.82
N ALA A 55 -1.03 29.26 12.83
CA ALA A 55 -1.82 28.76 13.94
C ALA A 55 -3.22 28.25 13.54
N GLU A 56 -3.85 28.88 12.54
CA GLU A 56 -5.15 28.41 12.02
C GLU A 56 -5.01 27.08 11.27
N VAL A 57 -3.93 26.92 10.49
CA VAL A 57 -3.61 25.66 9.81
C VAL A 57 -3.35 24.53 10.81
N GLU A 58 -2.60 24.79 11.88
CA GLU A 58 -2.32 23.80 12.92
C GLU A 58 -3.59 23.37 13.66
N VAL A 59 -4.43 24.32 14.06
CA VAL A 59 -5.73 24.03 14.72
C VAL A 59 -6.63 23.21 13.79
N ALA A 60 -6.68 23.57 12.51
CA ALA A 60 -7.45 22.81 11.52
C ALA A 60 -6.89 21.40 11.30
N ALA A 61 -5.58 21.23 11.29
CA ALA A 61 -4.93 19.93 11.16
C ALA A 61 -5.22 19.04 12.39
N ASP A 62 -5.16 19.59 13.59
CA ASP A 62 -5.49 18.87 14.81
C ASP A 62 -6.99 18.49 14.85
N ALA A 63 -7.86 19.34 14.34
CA ALA A 63 -9.28 19.02 14.19
C ALA A 63 -9.54 17.89 13.17
N VAL A 64 -8.76 17.82 12.07
CA VAL A 64 -8.81 16.68 11.14
C VAL A 64 -8.34 15.40 11.82
N LEU A 65 -7.22 15.44 12.56
CA LEU A 65 -6.69 14.28 13.28
C LEU A 65 -7.61 13.76 14.38
N ALA A 66 -8.46 14.63 14.96
CA ALA A 66 -9.42 14.25 15.99
C ALA A 66 -10.72 13.64 15.46
N ARG A 67 -10.88 13.48 14.15
CA ARG A 67 -12.10 12.90 13.55
C ARG A 67 -12.14 11.39 13.73
N ASP A 68 -13.34 10.85 13.91
CA ASP A 68 -13.57 9.39 13.99
C ASP A 68 -13.15 8.63 12.73
N SER A 69 -13.04 9.35 11.60
CA SER A 69 -12.54 8.79 10.33
C SER A 69 -11.02 8.60 10.30
N ILE A 70 -10.27 9.10 11.28
CA ILE A 70 -8.82 8.97 11.39
C ILE A 70 -8.45 7.92 12.44
N VAL A 71 -7.62 6.99 12.05
CA VAL A 71 -7.18 5.86 12.89
C VAL A 71 -5.68 5.95 13.13
N ALA A 72 -5.27 5.95 14.39
CA ALA A 72 -3.85 5.84 14.75
C ALA A 72 -3.39 4.39 14.54
N VAL A 73 -2.30 4.20 13.79
CA VAL A 73 -1.80 2.86 13.40
C VAL A 73 -0.42 2.54 13.96
N GLY A 74 0.16 3.43 14.74
CA GLY A 74 1.44 3.21 15.42
C GLY A 74 2.34 4.44 15.46
N GLU A 75 3.56 4.21 15.86
CA GLU A 75 4.61 5.22 15.96
C GLU A 75 5.74 4.96 14.97
N SER A 76 6.41 6.02 14.56
CA SER A 76 7.63 5.98 13.75
C SER A 76 8.68 6.91 14.36
N ALA A 77 9.88 6.90 13.81
CA ALA A 77 10.92 7.87 14.19
C ALA A 77 10.50 9.34 13.96
N LYS A 78 9.44 9.58 13.18
CA LYS A 78 8.86 10.91 12.89
C LYS A 78 7.63 11.25 13.72
N GLY A 79 7.22 10.37 14.65
CA GLY A 79 6.03 10.50 15.49
C GLY A 79 4.89 9.55 15.11
N SER A 80 3.71 9.84 15.62
CA SER A 80 2.50 9.03 15.40
C SER A 80 2.14 8.94 13.93
N ARG A 81 1.73 7.75 13.50
CA ARG A 81 1.24 7.46 12.15
C ARG A 81 -0.26 7.21 12.17
N PHE A 82 -0.90 7.70 11.15
CA PHE A 82 -2.35 7.63 10.98
C PHE A 82 -2.73 7.07 9.62
N THR A 83 -3.95 6.59 9.53
CA THR A 83 -4.63 6.24 8.27
C THR A 83 -6.10 6.66 8.36
N THR A 84 -6.85 6.53 7.28
CA THR A 84 -8.30 6.71 7.34
C THR A 84 -9.01 5.41 7.69
N ALA A 85 -10.16 5.47 8.35
CA ALA A 85 -10.99 4.30 8.65
C ALA A 85 -11.36 3.52 7.37
N ARG A 86 -11.51 4.23 6.23
CA ARG A 86 -11.74 3.61 4.92
C ARG A 86 -10.56 2.74 4.48
N VAL A 87 -9.34 3.28 4.50
CA VAL A 87 -8.14 2.52 4.11
C VAL A 87 -7.88 1.39 5.08
N TRP A 88 -8.00 1.64 6.37
CA TRP A 88 -7.90 0.62 7.42
C TRP A 88 -8.88 -0.55 7.20
N GLY A 89 -10.13 -0.25 6.84
CA GLY A 89 -11.14 -1.25 6.51
C GLY A 89 -10.76 -2.08 5.28
N ILE A 90 -10.24 -1.44 4.22
CA ILE A 90 -9.76 -2.12 3.00
C ILE A 90 -8.58 -3.06 3.33
N GLU A 91 -7.59 -2.58 4.06
CA GLU A 91 -6.41 -3.39 4.43
C GLU A 91 -6.80 -4.60 5.31
N ARG A 92 -7.68 -4.39 6.30
CA ARG A 92 -8.19 -5.50 7.12
C ARG A 92 -9.00 -6.51 6.31
N GLY A 93 -9.85 -6.03 5.40
CA GLY A 93 -10.61 -6.89 4.50
C GLY A 93 -9.69 -7.72 3.60
N ALA A 94 -8.68 -7.10 3.00
CA ALA A 94 -7.69 -7.79 2.18
C ALA A 94 -6.93 -8.86 2.97
N LEU A 95 -6.53 -8.56 4.22
CA LEU A 95 -5.87 -9.53 5.09
C LEU A 95 -6.81 -10.69 5.49
N ALA A 96 -8.08 -10.41 5.75
CA ALA A 96 -9.06 -11.44 6.06
C ALA A 96 -9.25 -12.39 4.86
N THR A 97 -9.47 -11.84 3.67
CA THR A 97 -9.57 -12.62 2.43
C THR A 97 -8.30 -13.43 2.16
N ALA A 98 -7.12 -12.83 2.33
CA ALA A 98 -5.85 -13.52 2.16
C ALA A 98 -5.69 -14.71 3.13
N LYS A 99 -6.12 -14.57 4.39
CA LYS A 99 -6.11 -15.65 5.38
C LYS A 99 -7.08 -16.78 5.01
N GLU A 100 -8.28 -16.43 4.54
CA GLU A 100 -9.26 -17.42 4.06
C GLU A 100 -8.71 -18.19 2.86
N MET A 101 -8.12 -17.51 1.88
CA MET A 101 -7.50 -18.13 0.72
C MET A 101 -6.30 -19.00 1.10
N ALA A 102 -5.48 -18.59 2.06
CA ALA A 102 -4.34 -19.39 2.54
C ALA A 102 -4.76 -20.67 3.30
N ALA A 103 -5.96 -20.66 3.90
CA ALA A 103 -6.53 -21.81 4.59
C ALA A 103 -7.36 -22.71 3.66
N GLY A 104 -7.69 -22.23 2.44
CA GLY A 104 -8.53 -22.95 1.49
C GLY A 104 -7.71 -23.90 0.63
N ASP A 105 -8.30 -25.07 0.36
CA ASP A 105 -7.81 -26.06 -0.61
C ASP A 105 -8.54 -25.89 -1.96
N GLY A 106 -7.96 -26.44 -3.01
CA GLY A 106 -8.72 -26.63 -4.25
C GLY A 106 -8.12 -26.03 -5.50
N HIS A 107 -6.81 -25.82 -5.53
CA HIS A 107 -6.11 -25.40 -6.76
C HIS A 107 -5.42 -26.53 -7.49
N ALA A 108 -5.16 -26.30 -8.76
CA ALA A 108 -4.53 -27.24 -9.64
C ALA A 108 -3.16 -27.68 -9.12
N VAL A 109 -3.10 -28.91 -8.63
CA VAL A 109 -1.87 -29.57 -8.21
C VAL A 109 -1.24 -30.24 -9.43
N VAL A 110 0.02 -29.89 -9.70
CA VAL A 110 0.80 -30.48 -10.77
C VAL A 110 1.33 -31.84 -10.33
N ALA A 111 1.25 -32.84 -11.22
CA ALA A 111 1.78 -34.16 -10.95
C ALA A 111 3.29 -34.10 -10.65
N GLU A 112 3.76 -34.89 -9.68
CA GLU A 112 5.15 -34.90 -9.24
C GLU A 112 6.14 -35.14 -10.39
N VAL A 113 5.81 -36.05 -11.30
CA VAL A 113 6.65 -36.36 -12.46
C VAL A 113 6.84 -35.16 -13.40
N ALA A 114 5.84 -34.28 -13.53
CA ALA A 114 5.94 -33.09 -14.35
C ALA A 114 6.84 -32.03 -13.67
N VAL A 115 6.70 -31.84 -12.37
CA VAL A 115 7.56 -30.95 -11.58
C VAL A 115 8.99 -31.46 -11.60
N ALA A 116 9.22 -32.74 -11.34
CA ALA A 116 10.54 -33.37 -11.37
C ALA A 116 11.25 -33.19 -12.72
N ARG A 117 10.52 -33.31 -13.84
CA ARG A 117 11.08 -33.10 -15.21
C ARG A 117 11.58 -31.66 -15.37
N VAL A 118 10.79 -30.67 -14.96
CA VAL A 118 11.16 -29.25 -15.03
C VAL A 118 12.34 -28.94 -14.14
N LEU A 119 12.40 -29.50 -12.92
CA LEU A 119 13.50 -29.31 -12.01
C LEU A 119 14.80 -29.99 -12.51
N ALA A 120 14.71 -31.16 -13.13
CA ALA A 120 15.86 -31.89 -13.68
C ALA A 120 16.49 -31.15 -14.89
N SER A 121 15.69 -30.40 -15.66
CA SER A 121 16.22 -29.59 -16.77
C SER A 121 17.00 -28.34 -16.34
N ARG A 122 17.02 -28.03 -15.02
CA ARG A 122 17.65 -26.84 -14.45
C ARG A 122 18.79 -27.20 -13.51
N SER A 123 19.98 -27.47 -14.07
CA SER A 123 21.16 -27.88 -13.31
C SER A 123 21.62 -26.87 -12.24
N THR A 124 21.26 -25.58 -12.41
CA THR A 124 21.66 -24.48 -11.51
C THR A 124 20.64 -24.15 -10.44
N ILE A 125 19.49 -24.87 -10.40
CA ILE A 125 18.45 -24.58 -9.41
C ILE A 125 18.93 -24.96 -7.99
N LYS A 126 18.84 -24.01 -7.05
CA LYS A 126 19.22 -24.21 -5.66
C LYS A 126 18.11 -24.91 -4.87
N ALA A 127 18.46 -25.43 -3.70
CA ALA A 127 17.52 -26.18 -2.84
C ALA A 127 16.29 -25.36 -2.43
N ASP A 128 16.49 -24.10 -2.04
CA ASP A 128 15.44 -23.16 -1.66
C ASP A 128 14.51 -22.82 -2.85
N GLN A 129 15.08 -22.64 -4.04
CA GLN A 129 14.33 -22.41 -5.27
C GLN A 129 13.52 -23.66 -5.67
N ARG A 130 14.08 -24.84 -5.52
CA ARG A 130 13.40 -26.13 -5.73
C ARG A 130 12.20 -26.24 -4.80
N GLN A 131 12.39 -26.01 -3.51
CA GLN A 131 11.33 -26.04 -2.52
C GLN A 131 10.21 -25.03 -2.84
N MET A 132 10.58 -23.84 -3.31
CA MET A 132 9.61 -22.86 -3.79
C MET A 132 8.77 -23.39 -4.96
N VAL A 133 9.41 -24.00 -5.97
CA VAL A 133 8.69 -24.57 -7.13
C VAL A 133 7.73 -25.67 -6.67
N GLU A 134 8.21 -26.60 -5.85
CA GLU A 134 7.39 -27.71 -5.31
C GLU A 134 6.20 -27.17 -4.52
N ARG A 135 6.41 -26.19 -3.64
CA ARG A 135 5.34 -25.55 -2.87
C ARG A 135 4.29 -24.90 -3.77
N LEU A 136 4.72 -24.11 -4.76
CA LEU A 136 3.83 -23.41 -5.67
C LEU A 136 3.00 -24.36 -6.54
N THR A 137 3.59 -25.49 -6.96
CA THR A 137 2.96 -26.37 -7.94
C THR A 137 2.21 -27.56 -7.34
N ARG A 138 2.51 -27.92 -6.08
CA ARG A 138 1.97 -29.12 -5.42
C ARG A 138 1.24 -28.85 -4.10
N GLY A 139 1.38 -27.63 -3.53
CA GLY A 139 0.80 -27.31 -2.23
C GLY A 139 -0.72 -27.28 -2.22
N GLY A 140 -1.34 -26.91 -3.33
CA GLY A 140 -2.81 -26.83 -3.47
C GLY A 140 -3.45 -25.63 -2.77
N GLU A 141 -2.67 -24.79 -2.09
CA GLU A 141 -3.18 -23.59 -1.42
C GLU A 141 -3.65 -22.53 -2.42
N GLN A 142 -4.73 -21.83 -2.11
CA GLN A 142 -5.27 -20.74 -2.95
C GLN A 142 -4.39 -19.50 -2.97
N LEU A 143 -3.58 -19.31 -1.93
CA LEU A 143 -2.66 -18.18 -1.83
C LEU A 143 -1.34 -18.65 -1.26
N VAL A 144 -0.27 -18.42 -1.98
CA VAL A 144 1.10 -18.61 -1.52
C VAL A 144 1.85 -17.29 -1.59
N VAL A 145 2.38 -16.83 -0.48
CA VAL A 145 3.21 -15.64 -0.40
C VAL A 145 4.68 -16.03 -0.42
N VAL A 146 5.42 -15.56 -1.42
CA VAL A 146 6.85 -15.81 -1.55
C VAL A 146 7.64 -14.56 -1.17
N VAL A 147 8.39 -14.66 -0.08
CA VAL A 147 9.24 -13.58 0.42
C VAL A 147 10.72 -13.95 0.20
N GLY A 148 11.51 -12.99 -0.22
CA GLY A 148 12.95 -13.17 -0.39
C GLY A 148 13.63 -11.90 -0.87
N GLU A 149 14.91 -11.74 -0.57
CA GLU A 149 15.72 -10.59 -0.95
C GLU A 149 15.91 -10.46 -2.47
N ALA A 150 16.33 -9.28 -2.92
CA ALA A 150 16.68 -9.08 -4.32
C ALA A 150 17.84 -10.01 -4.73
N GLY A 151 17.77 -10.58 -5.94
CA GLY A 151 18.82 -11.47 -6.44
C GLY A 151 18.74 -12.93 -5.97
N THR A 152 17.81 -13.32 -5.10
CA THR A 152 17.68 -14.72 -4.62
C THR A 152 17.14 -15.70 -5.68
N GLY A 153 16.79 -15.20 -6.86
CA GLY A 153 16.33 -16.04 -7.97
C GLY A 153 14.83 -16.41 -7.92
N LYS A 154 14.02 -15.60 -7.23
CA LYS A 154 12.55 -15.79 -7.21
C LYS A 154 11.95 -15.90 -8.61
N THR A 155 12.34 -15.00 -9.51
CA THR A 155 11.87 -15.01 -10.91
C THR A 155 12.25 -16.32 -11.61
N PHE A 156 13.47 -16.81 -11.41
CA PHE A 156 13.93 -18.07 -11.98
C PHE A 156 13.09 -19.26 -11.51
N ALA A 157 12.79 -19.33 -10.22
CA ALA A 157 11.93 -20.37 -9.64
C ALA A 157 10.46 -20.20 -10.10
N THR A 158 9.95 -18.96 -10.20
CA THR A 158 8.59 -18.72 -10.70
C THR A 158 8.44 -19.15 -12.16
N VAL A 159 9.45 -18.92 -13.02
CA VAL A 159 9.45 -19.41 -14.41
C VAL A 159 9.42 -20.94 -14.43
N ALA A 160 10.16 -21.61 -13.56
CA ALA A 160 10.12 -23.08 -13.46
C ALA A 160 8.73 -23.60 -13.05
N ALA A 161 8.09 -22.94 -12.07
CA ALA A 161 6.71 -23.28 -11.70
C ALA A 161 5.73 -23.03 -12.85
N ALA A 162 5.88 -21.91 -13.57
CA ALA A 162 5.06 -21.59 -14.74
C ALA A 162 5.15 -22.65 -15.84
N GLU A 163 6.33 -23.17 -16.11
CA GLU A 163 6.52 -24.26 -17.10
C GLU A 163 5.87 -25.57 -16.63
N ALA A 164 5.94 -25.88 -15.32
CA ALA A 164 5.29 -27.06 -14.78
C ALA A 164 3.76 -26.97 -14.91
N TRP A 165 3.17 -25.81 -14.64
CA TRP A 165 1.75 -25.55 -14.83
C TRP A 165 1.34 -25.63 -16.31
N ALA A 166 2.06 -24.96 -17.18
CA ALA A 166 1.80 -24.96 -18.62
C ALA A 166 1.88 -26.38 -19.21
N GLY A 167 2.92 -27.16 -18.83
CA GLY A 167 3.07 -28.54 -19.22
C GLY A 167 1.99 -29.50 -18.69
N SER A 168 1.21 -29.04 -17.69
CA SER A 168 0.08 -29.76 -17.10
C SER A 168 -1.27 -29.21 -17.56
N GLY A 169 -1.31 -28.28 -18.53
CA GLY A 169 -2.53 -27.69 -19.07
C GLY A 169 -3.15 -26.60 -18.14
N VAL A 170 -2.43 -26.15 -17.13
CA VAL A 170 -2.89 -25.10 -16.22
C VAL A 170 -2.55 -23.73 -16.79
N GLY A 171 -3.58 -22.90 -17.00
CA GLY A 171 -3.42 -21.53 -17.49
C GLY A 171 -2.85 -20.60 -16.40
N LEU A 172 -1.81 -19.80 -16.75
CA LEU A 172 -1.19 -18.82 -15.88
C LEU A 172 -1.51 -17.39 -16.34
N ARG A 173 -1.83 -16.52 -15.39
CA ARG A 173 -1.90 -15.07 -15.61
C ARG A 173 -0.87 -14.38 -14.73
N VAL A 174 -0.13 -13.44 -15.30
CA VAL A 174 0.88 -12.66 -14.59
C VAL A 174 0.45 -11.19 -14.56
N ALA A 175 0.58 -10.55 -13.41
CA ALA A 175 0.35 -9.12 -13.23
C ALA A 175 1.50 -8.52 -12.43
N ALA A 176 1.88 -7.29 -12.75
CA ALA A 176 2.84 -6.51 -12.00
C ALA A 176 2.30 -5.09 -11.81
N PRO A 177 2.59 -4.42 -10.68
CA PRO A 177 2.32 -3.00 -10.57
C PRO A 177 3.18 -2.23 -11.58
N THR A 178 2.57 -1.25 -12.24
CA THR A 178 3.23 -0.31 -13.18
C THR A 178 3.91 0.80 -12.44
#